data_4e3c1b0becbe3ca90bf4c5cce441be58
#
_entry.id   4e3c1b0becbe3ca90bf4c5cce441be58
#
_cell.length_a   1.000
_cell.length_b   1.000
_cell.length_c   1.000
_cell.angle_alpha   90.00
_cell.angle_beta   90.00
_cell.angle_gamma   90.00
#
_symmetry.space_group_name_H-M   'P 1'
#
loop_
_entity.id
_entity.type
_entity.pdbx_description
1 polymer ?
#
loop_
_entity_poly.entity_id
_entity_poly.type
_entity_poly.pdbx_seq_one_letter_code
_entity_poly.pdbx_strand_id
1 'polypeptide(L)'
;ESLVGIPILTGWFGEGDDGNIALLTRGGSDHSAAAFANLTNASKLILWKDIDGIKRLNPRWGINTPTIPYLGYGQAAELSMHGTPIIHPATVLPLVSEGIPIEIKNFHDPEGIISTTIGPDLDNETIVAIGCQPGVAVITDDKPLSSDLLAEIEYHGITPWLMNSTPEEMKIIMPLHDLH
;
A
#
# COMPACT_ATOMS: atom_id res chain seq x y z
N GLU A 1 3.72 29.56 10.04
CA GLU A 1 2.44 30.33 10.04
C GLU A 1 1.34 29.44 10.61
N SER A 2 0.55 29.95 11.56
CA SER A 2 -0.60 29.22 12.11
C SER A 2 -1.75 29.27 11.09
N LEU A 3 -2.21 28.09 10.63
CA LEU A 3 -3.38 27.98 9.77
C LEU A 3 -4.63 28.36 10.57
N VAL A 4 -5.39 29.34 10.07
CA VAL A 4 -6.68 29.71 10.65
C VAL A 4 -7.80 29.13 9.77
N GLY A 5 -8.62 28.27 10.37
CA GLY A 5 -9.72 27.58 9.69
C GLY A 5 -9.37 26.13 9.30
N ILE A 6 -10.18 25.55 8.44
CA ILE A 6 -9.99 24.19 7.91
C ILE A 6 -9.33 24.30 6.51
N PRO A 7 -8.05 23.91 6.37
CA PRO A 7 -7.40 23.94 5.08
C PRO A 7 -7.96 22.85 4.16
N ILE A 8 -8.21 23.19 2.91
CA ILE A 8 -8.58 22.25 1.86
C ILE A 8 -7.42 22.18 0.87
N LEU A 9 -6.87 20.99 0.69
CA LEU A 9 -5.71 20.72 -0.15
C LEU A 9 -6.08 19.74 -1.26
N THR A 10 -5.56 20.00 -2.46
CA THR A 10 -5.64 19.03 -3.57
C THR A 10 -4.52 18.00 -3.41
N GLY A 11 -4.80 16.76 -3.78
CA GLY A 11 -3.81 15.69 -3.78
C GLY A 11 -3.53 15.18 -5.20
N TRP A 12 -2.75 14.11 -5.32
CA TRP A 12 -2.40 13.39 -6.54
C TRP A 12 -1.33 14.08 -7.42
N PHE A 13 -0.94 15.29 -7.14
CA PHE A 13 0.14 15.97 -7.86
C PHE A 13 0.99 16.80 -6.91
N GLY A 14 2.16 17.19 -7.39
CA GLY A 14 3.11 18.07 -6.73
C GLY A 14 3.95 18.81 -7.75
N GLU A 15 4.91 19.59 -7.27
CA GLU A 15 5.94 20.22 -8.09
C GLU A 15 7.15 19.28 -8.14
N GLY A 16 7.62 18.97 -9.35
CA GLY A 16 8.85 18.26 -9.59
C GLY A 16 10.10 19.14 -9.42
N ASP A 17 11.26 18.52 -9.35
CA ASP A 17 12.55 19.22 -9.21
C ASP A 17 12.85 20.20 -10.37
N ASP A 18 12.22 19.99 -11.51
CA ASP A 18 12.30 20.84 -12.71
C ASP A 18 11.29 22.01 -12.70
N GLY A 19 10.52 22.17 -11.64
CA GLY A 19 9.46 23.18 -11.50
C GLY A 19 8.19 22.88 -12.27
N ASN A 20 8.08 21.71 -12.92
CA ASN A 20 6.87 21.29 -13.61
C ASN A 20 5.93 20.52 -12.68
N ILE A 21 4.66 20.42 -13.08
CA ILE A 21 3.68 19.59 -12.35
C ILE A 21 4.03 18.14 -12.55
N ALA A 22 4.31 17.43 -11.44
CA ALA A 22 4.49 16.00 -11.39
C ALA A 22 3.21 15.32 -10.89
N LEU A 23 2.70 14.34 -11.63
CA LEU A 23 1.55 13.55 -11.23
C LEU A 23 2.03 12.31 -10.46
N LEU A 24 1.37 12.03 -9.36
CA LEU A 24 1.59 10.79 -8.63
C LEU A 24 0.85 9.64 -9.34
N THR A 25 1.38 8.43 -9.19
CA THR A 25 0.79 7.20 -9.73
C THR A 25 -0.50 6.81 -8.97
N ARG A 26 -1.01 5.62 -9.24
CA ARG A 26 -2.20 5.08 -8.55
C ARG A 26 -2.00 5.11 -7.03
N GLY A 27 -3.01 5.56 -6.29
CA GLY A 27 -2.93 5.77 -4.84
C GLY A 27 -2.31 7.11 -4.42
N GLY A 28 -1.94 7.97 -5.37
CA GLY A 28 -1.29 9.25 -5.09
C GLY A 28 -2.09 10.20 -4.20
N SER A 29 -3.43 10.18 -4.25
CA SER A 29 -4.26 10.99 -3.33
C SER A 29 -4.10 10.54 -1.88
N ASP A 30 -4.09 9.23 -1.64
CA ASP A 30 -3.87 8.67 -0.31
C ASP A 30 -2.45 8.99 0.18
N HIS A 31 -1.46 8.91 -0.73
CA HIS A 31 -0.07 9.27 -0.43
C HIS A 31 0.08 10.76 -0.08
N SER A 32 -0.55 11.65 -0.85
CA SER A 32 -0.56 13.08 -0.55
C SER A 32 -1.16 13.36 0.82
N ALA A 33 -2.29 12.71 1.15
CA ALA A 33 -2.94 12.86 2.45
C ALA A 33 -2.02 12.39 3.59
N ALA A 34 -1.30 11.28 3.40
CA ALA A 34 -0.33 10.77 4.36
C ALA A 34 0.86 11.73 4.55
N ALA A 35 1.39 12.27 3.46
CA ALA A 35 2.46 13.27 3.51
C ALA A 35 2.02 14.53 4.29
N PHE A 36 0.82 15.04 4.03
CA PHE A 36 0.28 16.18 4.77
C PHE A 36 0.02 15.86 6.24
N ALA A 37 -0.47 14.65 6.56
CA ALA A 37 -0.66 14.23 7.94
C ALA A 37 0.67 14.22 8.71
N ASN A 38 1.74 13.73 8.09
CA ASN A 38 3.09 13.77 8.66
C ASN A 38 3.58 15.21 8.85
N LEU A 39 3.55 16.03 7.79
CA LEU A 39 4.02 17.42 7.82
C LEU A 39 3.32 18.29 8.88
N THR A 40 2.07 17.97 9.20
CA THR A 40 1.27 18.72 10.18
C THR A 40 1.26 18.08 11.55
N ASN A 41 1.98 16.97 11.77
CA ASN A 41 1.92 16.18 13.00
C ASN A 41 0.48 15.84 13.39
N ALA A 42 -0.32 15.38 12.43
CA ALA A 42 -1.72 15.06 12.67
C ALA A 42 -1.84 13.91 13.69
N SER A 43 -2.87 13.97 14.53
CA SER A 43 -3.14 12.88 15.49
C SER A 43 -3.60 11.59 14.83
N LYS A 44 -4.15 11.67 13.62
CA LYS A 44 -4.55 10.55 12.76
C LYS A 44 -4.84 11.00 11.35
N LEU A 45 -4.83 10.07 10.41
CA LEU A 45 -5.31 10.22 9.04
C LEU A 45 -6.62 9.45 8.88
N ILE A 46 -7.68 10.07 8.36
CA ILE A 46 -8.93 9.38 8.01
C ILE A 46 -9.04 9.29 6.51
N LEU A 47 -9.12 8.07 5.97
CA LEU A 47 -9.37 7.79 4.57
C LEU A 47 -10.83 7.37 4.38
N TRP A 48 -11.61 8.21 3.72
CA TRP A 48 -12.99 7.91 3.36
C TRP A 48 -13.02 7.09 2.08
N LYS A 49 -13.54 5.88 2.15
CA LYS A 49 -13.62 4.91 1.05
C LYS A 49 -15.07 4.43 0.87
N ASP A 50 -15.32 3.69 -0.17
CA ASP A 50 -16.60 3.04 -0.49
C ASP A 50 -16.71 1.61 0.09
N ILE A 51 -15.95 1.32 1.14
CA ILE A 51 -15.86 0.01 1.79
C ILE A 51 -15.97 0.12 3.32
N ASP A 52 -16.43 -0.94 3.96
CA ASP A 52 -16.56 -1.06 5.43
C ASP A 52 -15.25 -1.51 6.10
N GLY A 53 -14.13 -0.92 5.69
CA GLY A 53 -12.81 -1.32 6.17
C GLY A 53 -12.25 -2.56 5.44
N ILE A 54 -11.16 -3.09 5.95
CA ILE A 54 -10.41 -4.20 5.36
C ILE A 54 -11.00 -5.53 5.85
N LYS A 55 -11.32 -6.43 4.93
CA LYS A 55 -11.85 -7.77 5.25
C LYS A 55 -10.71 -8.79 5.34
N ARG A 56 -10.92 -9.87 6.10
CA ARG A 56 -9.94 -10.95 6.24
C ARG A 56 -9.69 -11.73 4.94
N LEU A 57 -10.67 -11.76 4.05
CA LEU A 57 -10.57 -12.34 2.70
C LEU A 57 -11.09 -11.32 1.68
N ASN A 58 -10.63 -11.44 0.43
CA ASN A 58 -11.11 -10.58 -0.64
C ASN A 58 -12.64 -10.79 -0.83
N PRO A 59 -13.46 -9.74 -0.69
CA PRO A 59 -14.92 -9.85 -0.86
C PRO A 59 -15.36 -10.37 -2.23
N ARG A 60 -14.52 -10.21 -3.27
CA ARG A 60 -14.79 -10.73 -4.61
C ARG A 60 -14.89 -12.26 -4.69
N TRP A 61 -14.41 -12.97 -3.67
CA TRP A 61 -14.55 -14.42 -3.59
C TRP A 61 -15.93 -14.87 -3.12
N GLY A 62 -16.84 -13.93 -2.84
CA GLY A 62 -18.20 -14.23 -2.38
C GLY A 62 -18.27 -14.77 -0.94
N ILE A 63 -17.18 -14.74 -0.21
CA ILE A 63 -17.11 -15.17 1.18
C ILE A 63 -17.23 -13.94 2.09
N ASN A 64 -18.31 -13.90 2.86
CA ASN A 64 -18.47 -12.83 3.85
C ASN A 64 -17.59 -13.10 5.06
N THR A 65 -16.67 -12.18 5.33
CA THR A 65 -15.77 -12.26 6.49
C THR A 65 -15.84 -10.98 7.30
N PRO A 66 -15.58 -11.06 8.62
CA PRO A 66 -15.57 -9.87 9.45
C PRO A 66 -14.50 -8.86 9.00
N THR A 67 -14.75 -7.61 9.28
CA THR A 67 -13.77 -6.53 9.11
C THR A 67 -12.63 -6.72 10.12
N ILE A 68 -11.42 -6.43 9.69
CA ILE A 68 -10.24 -6.43 10.56
C ILE A 68 -10.23 -5.11 11.31
N PRO A 69 -10.30 -5.12 12.64
CA PRO A 69 -10.35 -3.87 13.41
C PRO A 69 -9.01 -3.13 13.42
N TYR A 70 -7.90 -3.87 13.35
CA TYR A 70 -6.55 -3.32 13.41
C TYR A 70 -5.57 -4.11 12.57
N LEU A 71 -4.68 -3.39 11.87
CA LEU A 71 -3.54 -3.91 11.13
C LEU A 71 -2.28 -3.13 11.51
N GLY A 72 -1.16 -3.80 11.62
CA GLY A 72 0.15 -3.15 11.62
C GLY A 72 0.48 -2.54 10.27
N TYR A 73 1.38 -1.56 10.24
CA TYR A 73 1.84 -0.93 8.99
C TYR A 73 2.43 -1.95 8.01
N GLY A 74 3.27 -2.87 8.50
CA GLY A 74 3.84 -3.95 7.71
C GLY A 74 2.78 -4.86 7.13
N GLN A 75 1.82 -5.31 7.95
CA GLN A 75 0.71 -6.17 7.52
C GLN A 75 -0.16 -5.49 6.46
N ALA A 76 -0.46 -4.20 6.62
CA ALA A 76 -1.24 -3.44 5.65
C ALA A 76 -0.50 -3.27 4.31
N ALA A 77 0.81 -3.03 4.35
CA ALA A 77 1.64 -2.94 3.16
C ALA A 77 1.68 -4.28 2.41
N GLU A 78 1.93 -5.40 3.11
CA GLU A 78 1.94 -6.75 2.53
C GLU A 78 0.60 -7.11 1.87
N LEU A 79 -0.52 -6.89 2.56
CA LEU A 79 -1.86 -7.15 2.00
C LEU A 79 -2.12 -6.33 0.73
N SER A 80 -1.66 -5.09 0.71
CA SER A 80 -1.82 -4.19 -0.44
C SER A 80 -0.98 -4.62 -1.63
N MET A 81 0.21 -5.18 -1.41
CA MET A 81 1.06 -5.73 -2.46
C MET A 81 0.49 -7.03 -3.04
N HIS A 82 -0.18 -7.85 -2.23
CA HIS A 82 -0.57 -9.21 -2.58
C HIS A 82 -2.07 -9.39 -2.82
N GLY A 83 -2.74 -8.41 -3.43
CA GLY A 83 -4.07 -8.58 -4.01
C GLY A 83 -5.25 -8.04 -3.21
N THR A 84 -5.00 -7.22 -2.19
CA THR A 84 -6.05 -6.48 -1.49
C THR A 84 -5.77 -4.98 -1.61
N PRO A 85 -5.96 -4.35 -2.79
CA PRO A 85 -5.53 -2.98 -3.08
C PRO A 85 -6.45 -1.95 -2.41
N ILE A 86 -6.45 -1.86 -1.09
CA ILE A 86 -7.28 -0.93 -0.32
C ILE A 86 -6.58 0.39 -0.14
N ILE A 87 -5.27 0.35 0.12
CA ILE A 87 -4.38 1.50 0.16
C ILE A 87 -3.13 1.17 -0.67
N HIS A 88 -2.48 2.17 -1.22
CA HIS A 88 -1.18 1.94 -1.84
C HIS A 88 -0.11 1.74 -0.76
N PRO A 89 0.82 0.77 -0.90
CA PRO A 89 1.86 0.52 0.13
C PRO A 89 2.65 1.78 0.51
N ALA A 90 2.96 2.63 -0.47
CA ALA A 90 3.67 3.89 -0.24
C ALA A 90 2.88 4.90 0.63
N THR A 91 1.57 4.73 0.80
CA THR A 91 0.76 5.59 1.68
C THR A 91 1.15 5.46 3.14
N VAL A 92 1.62 4.29 3.54
CA VAL A 92 1.99 4.00 4.93
C VAL A 92 3.32 4.66 5.31
N LEU A 93 4.27 4.71 4.37
CA LEU A 93 5.65 5.12 4.63
C LEU A 93 5.81 6.47 5.34
N PRO A 94 5.11 7.56 4.92
CA PRO A 94 5.26 8.86 5.59
C PRO A 94 4.80 8.86 7.06
N LEU A 95 4.00 7.88 7.47
CA LEU A 95 3.34 7.86 8.78
C LEU A 95 4.06 6.99 9.81
N VAL A 96 4.94 6.07 9.34
CA VAL A 96 5.61 5.07 10.19
C VAL A 96 6.47 5.73 11.25
N SER A 97 7.27 6.75 10.88
CA SER A 97 8.23 7.40 11.79
C SER A 97 7.56 8.08 12.97
N GLU A 98 6.40 8.66 12.74
CA GLU A 98 5.64 9.41 13.74
C GLU A 98 4.53 8.57 14.39
N GLY A 99 4.33 7.34 13.92
CA GLY A 99 3.31 6.43 14.44
C GLY A 99 1.88 6.93 14.22
N ILE A 100 1.62 7.72 13.16
CA ILE A 100 0.32 8.33 12.89
C ILE A 100 -0.65 7.26 12.37
N PRO A 101 -1.73 6.92 13.08
CA PRO A 101 -2.67 5.90 12.66
C PRO A 101 -3.52 6.36 11.47
N ILE A 102 -3.88 5.39 10.61
CA ILE A 102 -4.83 5.57 9.52
C ILE A 102 -6.14 4.90 9.91
N GLU A 103 -7.24 5.62 9.85
CA GLU A 103 -8.60 5.07 9.97
C GLU A 103 -9.24 4.99 8.58
N ILE A 104 -9.68 3.80 8.17
CA ILE A 104 -10.47 3.61 6.96
C ILE A 104 -11.93 3.62 7.33
N LYS A 105 -12.70 4.54 6.76
CA LYS A 105 -14.12 4.71 7.02
C LYS A 105 -14.94 4.69 5.73
N ASN A 106 -16.15 4.15 5.82
CA ASN A 106 -17.09 4.17 4.72
C ASN A 106 -17.79 5.54 4.65
N PHE A 107 -17.71 6.23 3.49
CA PHE A 107 -18.38 7.52 3.32
C PHE A 107 -19.91 7.41 3.18
N HIS A 108 -20.46 6.22 2.88
CA HIS A 108 -21.89 5.95 2.91
C HIS A 108 -22.43 5.72 4.32
N ASP A 109 -21.55 5.42 5.28
CA ASP A 109 -21.89 5.25 6.69
C ASP A 109 -20.88 6.04 7.56
N PRO A 110 -20.96 7.37 7.54
CA PRO A 110 -19.98 8.24 8.23
C PRO A 110 -20.01 8.11 9.75
N GLU A 111 -21.12 7.64 10.32
CA GLU A 111 -21.26 7.35 11.74
C GLU A 111 -20.99 5.87 12.07
N GLY A 112 -20.68 5.06 11.06
CA GLY A 112 -20.41 3.63 11.21
C GLY A 112 -19.32 3.33 12.25
N ILE A 113 -19.62 2.36 13.07
CA ILE A 113 -18.74 1.93 14.19
C ILE A 113 -17.59 1.07 13.64
N ILE A 114 -17.80 0.44 12.49
CA ILE A 114 -16.85 -0.53 11.91
C ILE A 114 -15.89 0.20 10.96
N SER A 115 -14.67 0.35 11.40
CA SER A 115 -13.56 0.83 10.59
C SER A 115 -12.34 -0.07 10.82
N THR A 116 -11.39 -0.02 9.90
CA THR A 116 -10.07 -0.60 10.12
C THR A 116 -9.12 0.51 10.52
N THR A 117 -8.39 0.32 11.59
CA THR A 117 -7.26 1.17 11.96
C THR A 117 -5.97 0.50 11.51
N ILE A 118 -5.09 1.25 10.86
CA ILE A 118 -3.73 0.84 10.52
C ILE A 118 -2.78 1.68 11.35
N GLY A 119 -1.86 1.05 12.05
CA GLY A 119 -0.96 1.74 12.97
C GLY A 119 0.34 0.96 13.18
N PRO A 120 1.11 1.28 14.24
CA PRO A 120 2.34 0.57 14.57
C PRO A 120 2.15 -0.95 14.62
N ASP A 121 3.15 -1.69 14.16
CA ASP A 121 3.09 -3.15 14.18
C ASP A 121 2.99 -3.66 15.63
N LEU A 122 2.11 -4.64 15.81
CA LEU A 122 1.94 -5.31 17.09
C LEU A 122 2.65 -6.65 17.07
N ASP A 123 3.23 -7.02 18.19
CA ASP A 123 3.90 -8.30 18.39
C ASP A 123 2.84 -9.41 18.53
N ASN A 124 2.28 -9.86 17.40
CA ASN A 124 1.34 -10.97 17.36
C ASN A 124 1.67 -11.92 16.20
N GLU A 125 1.62 -13.21 16.48
CA GLU A 125 1.91 -14.30 15.51
C GLU A 125 0.63 -14.83 14.83
N THR A 126 -0.49 -14.12 14.89
CA THR A 126 -1.76 -14.60 14.33
C THR A 126 -1.93 -14.22 12.87
N ILE A 127 -2.46 -15.14 12.07
CA ILE A 127 -2.89 -14.86 10.69
C ILE A 127 -4.07 -13.89 10.74
N VAL A 128 -3.85 -12.67 10.28
CA VAL A 128 -4.86 -11.60 10.32
C VAL A 128 -5.74 -11.63 9.09
N ALA A 129 -5.15 -11.88 7.92
CA ALA A 129 -5.84 -11.91 6.63
C ALA A 129 -5.10 -12.82 5.63
N ILE A 130 -5.79 -13.15 4.53
CA ILE A 130 -5.22 -13.88 3.40
C ILE A 130 -5.50 -13.07 2.14
N GLY A 131 -4.44 -12.64 1.48
CA GLY A 131 -4.48 -12.05 0.14
C GLY A 131 -4.20 -13.11 -0.93
N CYS A 132 -4.77 -12.94 -2.11
CA CYS A 132 -4.45 -13.75 -3.28
C CYS A 132 -4.60 -12.89 -4.53
N GLN A 133 -3.61 -12.93 -5.38
CA GLN A 133 -3.64 -12.29 -6.68
C GLN A 133 -3.55 -13.35 -7.77
N PRO A 134 -4.54 -13.43 -8.68
CA PRO A 134 -4.46 -14.30 -9.84
C PRO A 134 -3.48 -13.72 -10.87
N GLY A 135 -2.91 -14.58 -11.71
CA GLY A 135 -2.01 -14.14 -12.79
C GLY A 135 -0.61 -13.80 -12.27
N VAL A 136 0.09 -14.80 -11.78
CA VAL A 136 1.48 -14.72 -11.33
C VAL A 136 2.39 -15.32 -12.41
N ALA A 137 3.46 -14.62 -12.74
CA ALA A 137 4.55 -15.14 -13.54
C ALA A 137 5.68 -15.64 -12.63
N VAL A 138 6.23 -16.78 -13.00
CA VAL A 138 7.43 -17.33 -12.36
C VAL A 138 8.51 -17.43 -13.45
N ILE A 139 9.56 -16.65 -13.29
CA ILE A 139 10.72 -16.68 -14.18
C ILE A 139 11.82 -17.47 -13.46
N THR A 140 12.37 -18.47 -14.14
CA THR A 140 13.49 -19.25 -13.64
C THR A 140 14.59 -19.31 -14.70
N ASP A 141 15.84 -19.24 -14.29
CA ASP A 141 17.01 -19.47 -15.11
C ASP A 141 17.99 -20.36 -14.34
N ASP A 142 18.79 -21.12 -15.04
CA ASP A 142 19.89 -21.94 -14.52
C ASP A 142 21.19 -21.14 -14.32
N LYS A 143 21.07 -19.83 -14.23
CA LYS A 143 22.14 -18.86 -13.94
C LYS A 143 21.74 -17.96 -12.78
N PRO A 144 22.72 -17.42 -12.06
CA PRO A 144 22.43 -16.43 -11.02
C PRO A 144 21.84 -15.15 -11.62
N LEU A 145 21.10 -14.43 -10.80
CA LEU A 145 20.55 -13.12 -11.13
C LEU A 145 21.69 -12.15 -11.49
N SER A 146 21.66 -11.62 -12.72
CA SER A 146 22.67 -10.69 -13.20
C SER A 146 22.35 -9.24 -12.81
N SER A 147 23.41 -8.41 -12.73
CA SER A 147 23.26 -6.96 -12.53
C SER A 147 22.49 -6.30 -13.67
N ASP A 148 22.63 -6.79 -14.89
CA ASP A 148 21.94 -6.25 -16.06
C ASP A 148 20.43 -6.51 -15.98
N LEU A 149 20.03 -7.71 -15.56
CA LEU A 149 18.60 -8.03 -15.36
C LEU A 149 18.00 -7.22 -14.20
N LEU A 150 18.75 -6.98 -13.14
CA LEU A 150 18.31 -6.09 -12.05
C LEU A 150 18.10 -4.67 -12.55
N ALA A 151 19.02 -4.14 -13.36
CA ALA A 151 18.89 -2.82 -13.95
C ALA A 151 17.67 -2.70 -14.88
N GLU A 152 17.38 -3.75 -15.67
CA GLU A 152 16.16 -3.80 -16.51
C GLU A 152 14.90 -3.82 -15.69
N ILE A 153 14.83 -4.64 -14.63
CA ILE A 153 13.70 -4.70 -13.70
C ILE A 153 13.43 -3.31 -13.10
N GLU A 154 14.48 -2.63 -12.64
CA GLU A 154 14.39 -1.30 -12.07
C GLU A 154 13.99 -0.25 -13.11
N TYR A 155 14.61 -0.28 -14.31
CA TYR A 155 14.30 0.64 -15.40
C TYR A 155 12.84 0.59 -15.83
N HIS A 156 12.26 -0.62 -15.89
CA HIS A 156 10.85 -0.83 -16.22
C HIS A 156 9.88 -0.64 -15.04
N GLY A 157 10.39 -0.30 -13.85
CA GLY A 157 9.57 -0.11 -12.67
C GLY A 157 8.83 -1.36 -12.20
N ILE A 158 9.36 -2.55 -12.56
CA ILE A 158 8.80 -3.83 -12.16
C ILE A 158 9.11 -4.06 -10.68
N THR A 159 8.10 -4.45 -9.90
CA THR A 159 8.26 -4.77 -8.48
C THR A 159 8.00 -6.26 -8.24
N PRO A 160 9.04 -7.10 -8.29
CA PRO A 160 8.89 -8.52 -8.00
C PRO A 160 8.46 -8.76 -6.54
N TRP A 161 7.61 -9.75 -6.33
CA TRP A 161 7.22 -10.17 -4.98
C TRP A 161 8.30 -11.00 -4.28
N LEU A 162 9.02 -11.77 -5.06
CA LEU A 162 10.14 -12.58 -4.60
C LEU A 162 11.23 -12.59 -5.65
N MET A 163 12.45 -12.37 -5.21
CA MET A 163 13.66 -12.65 -5.97
C MET A 163 14.56 -13.54 -5.13
N ASN A 164 14.92 -14.68 -5.65
CA ASN A 164 15.89 -15.58 -5.05
C ASN A 164 16.97 -15.90 -6.08
N SER A 165 18.22 -15.84 -5.68
CA SER A 165 19.35 -16.14 -6.54
C SER A 165 20.39 -16.95 -5.77
N THR A 166 20.78 -18.07 -6.36
CA THR A 166 21.92 -18.88 -5.94
C THR A 166 22.99 -18.84 -7.05
N PRO A 167 24.19 -19.37 -6.83
CA PRO A 167 25.17 -19.48 -7.90
C PRO A 167 24.72 -20.32 -9.11
N GLU A 168 23.71 -21.19 -8.91
CA GLU A 168 23.28 -22.19 -9.90
C GLU A 168 21.91 -21.88 -10.50
N GLU A 169 21.11 -21.02 -9.87
CA GLU A 169 19.77 -20.69 -10.36
C GLU A 169 19.28 -19.33 -9.87
N MET A 170 18.33 -18.76 -10.61
CA MET A 170 17.51 -17.66 -10.13
C MET A 170 16.03 -17.99 -10.24
N LYS A 171 15.24 -17.39 -9.35
CA LYS A 171 13.78 -17.41 -9.39
C LYS A 171 13.22 -16.02 -9.08
N ILE A 172 12.36 -15.53 -9.97
CA ILE A 172 11.65 -14.27 -9.80
C ILE A 172 10.15 -14.57 -9.86
N ILE A 173 9.39 -14.07 -8.89
CA ILE A 173 7.92 -14.16 -8.86
C ILE A 173 7.38 -12.75 -8.92
N MET A 174 6.52 -12.47 -9.89
CA MET A 174 5.94 -11.14 -10.11
C MET A 174 4.51 -11.23 -10.64
N PRO A 175 3.73 -10.14 -10.56
CA PRO A 175 2.44 -10.06 -11.23
C PRO A 175 2.58 -10.24 -12.74
N LEU A 176 1.66 -11.02 -13.35
CA LEU A 176 1.71 -11.30 -14.81
C LEU A 176 1.58 -10.00 -15.65
N HIS A 177 0.89 -9.01 -15.15
CA HIS A 177 0.70 -7.74 -15.88
C HIS A 177 1.96 -6.87 -15.95
N ASP A 178 2.99 -7.17 -15.17
CA ASP A 178 4.28 -6.48 -15.22
C ASP A 178 5.23 -7.06 -16.30
N LEU A 179 4.79 -8.10 -17.03
CA LEU A 179 5.55 -8.72 -18.11
C LEU A 179 5.31 -8.12 -19.52
N HIS A 180 4.60 -6.98 -19.62
CA HIS A 180 4.22 -6.36 -20.91
C HIS A 180 5.05 -5.15 -21.26
#